data_85bb69c319607fa0d8aa2de0211d5de5
#
_entry.id   85bb69c319607fa0d8aa2de0211d5de5
#
_cell.length_a   1.000
_cell.length_b   1.000
_cell.length_c   1.000
_cell.angle_alpha   90.00
_cell.angle_beta   90.00
_cell.angle_gamma   90.00
#
_symmetry.space_group_name_H-M   'P 1'
#
loop_
_entity.id
_entity.type
_entity.pdbx_description
1 polymer ?
#
loop_
_entity_poly.entity_id
_entity_poly.type
_entity_poly.pdbx_seq_one_letter_code
_entity_poly.pdbx_strand_id
1 'polypeptide(L)'
;HPDYYAFDILSDVLSNGRSSRLNQRLVQQKQLFSSIDAYISGSVDAGLFHISGKPSAGVTLEQAEAAVREELELLQQELVDEQELEKVKNKFESTQIFGNINYLNVATNLAWYELLGRAEDMEKEVDRYRSVTAEQLRAVAQSAFRKENGVILYYKKQQN
;
A
#
# COMPACT_ATOMS: atom_id res chain seq x y z
N HIS A 1 -4.54 -7.68 12.92
CA HIS A 1 -3.20 -7.44 13.45
C HIS A 1 -3.00 -5.96 13.70
N PRO A 2 -2.31 -5.51 14.77
CA PRO A 2 -2.13 -4.09 15.07
C PRO A 2 -1.48 -3.28 13.94
N ASP A 3 -0.55 -3.90 13.22
CA ASP A 3 0.20 -3.26 12.13
C ASP A 3 -0.58 -3.19 10.79
N TYR A 4 -1.78 -3.78 10.72
CA TYR A 4 -2.56 -3.82 9.48
C TYR A 4 -2.77 -2.41 8.89
N TYR A 5 -3.22 -1.48 9.72
CA TYR A 5 -3.49 -0.09 9.29
C TYR A 5 -2.22 0.64 8.80
N ALA A 6 -1.09 0.37 9.43
CA ALA A 6 0.19 0.93 9.00
C ALA A 6 0.63 0.35 7.65
N PHE A 7 0.46 -0.96 7.43
CA PHE A 7 0.74 -1.58 6.13
C PHE A 7 -0.17 -1.07 5.02
N ASP A 8 -1.44 -0.87 5.31
CA ASP A 8 -2.41 -0.37 4.33
C ASP A 8 -2.09 1.08 3.93
N ILE A 9 -1.88 1.97 4.91
CA ILE A 9 -1.41 3.34 4.63
C ILE A 9 -0.08 3.34 3.87
N LEU A 10 0.85 2.44 4.21
CA LEU A 10 2.13 2.34 3.52
C LEU A 10 1.95 1.96 2.04
N SER A 11 1.00 1.06 1.73
CA SER A 11 0.67 0.72 0.36
C SER A 11 0.09 1.91 -0.41
N ASP A 12 -0.74 2.71 0.25
CA ASP A 12 -1.33 3.92 -0.32
C ASP A 12 -0.29 5.04 -0.56
N VAL A 13 0.66 5.23 0.34
CA VAL A 13 1.80 6.14 0.14
C VAL A 13 2.59 5.72 -1.10
N LEU A 14 2.79 4.42 -1.30
CA LEU A 14 3.54 3.89 -2.43
C LEU A 14 2.79 4.01 -3.76
N SER A 15 1.51 3.68 -3.84
CA SER A 15 0.85 3.53 -5.14
C SER A 15 -0.54 4.14 -5.30
N ASN A 16 -1.16 4.70 -4.26
CA ASN A 16 -2.54 5.17 -4.36
C ASN A 16 -2.68 6.53 -5.07
N GLY A 17 -2.72 6.49 -6.40
CA GLY A 17 -2.96 7.64 -7.26
C GLY A 17 -1.70 8.27 -7.84
N ARG A 18 -1.90 9.30 -8.70
CA ARG A 18 -0.81 9.91 -9.47
C ARG A 18 0.26 10.60 -8.63
N SER A 19 -0.06 11.01 -7.41
CA SER A 19 0.85 11.67 -6.49
C SER A 19 1.52 10.72 -5.50
N SER A 20 1.37 9.41 -5.66
CA SER A 20 2.05 8.40 -4.87
C SER A 20 3.51 8.23 -5.31
N ARG A 21 4.36 7.75 -4.41
CA ARG A 21 5.83 7.71 -4.61
C ARG A 21 6.24 6.91 -5.84
N LEU A 22 5.75 5.67 -5.98
CA LEU A 22 6.10 4.81 -7.11
C LEU A 22 5.62 5.42 -8.44
N ASN A 23 4.40 6.01 -8.46
CA ASN A 23 3.89 6.64 -9.67
C ASN A 23 4.70 7.87 -10.05
N GLN A 24 4.96 8.78 -9.11
CA GLN A 24 5.73 9.99 -9.41
C GLN A 24 7.17 9.68 -9.83
N ARG A 25 7.87 8.85 -9.04
CA ARG A 25 9.30 8.63 -9.23
C ARG A 25 9.61 7.63 -10.34
N LEU A 26 8.89 6.49 -10.37
CA LEU A 26 9.23 5.41 -11.28
C LEU A 26 8.46 5.47 -12.61
N VAL A 27 7.22 6.00 -12.62
CA VAL A 27 6.43 6.13 -13.86
C VAL A 27 6.66 7.49 -14.52
N GLN A 28 6.47 8.60 -13.78
CA GLN A 28 6.48 9.93 -14.40
C GLN A 28 7.89 10.48 -14.58
N GLN A 29 8.75 10.40 -13.57
CA GLN A 29 10.09 11.00 -13.59
C GLN A 29 11.13 10.10 -14.26
N LYS A 30 11.34 8.89 -13.71
CA LYS A 30 12.36 7.95 -14.21
C LYS A 30 11.88 7.16 -15.44
N GLN A 31 10.57 7.10 -15.72
CA GLN A 31 9.93 6.38 -16.83
C GLN A 31 10.34 4.90 -16.93
N LEU A 32 10.67 4.29 -15.81
CA LEU A 32 11.09 2.90 -15.74
C LEU A 32 9.92 1.91 -15.80
N PHE A 33 8.70 2.37 -15.45
CA PHE A 33 7.49 1.56 -15.49
C PHE A 33 6.40 2.25 -16.31
N SER A 34 5.62 1.47 -17.04
CA SER A 34 4.37 1.94 -17.65
C SER A 34 3.22 1.95 -16.64
N SER A 35 3.25 1.05 -15.66
CA SER A 35 2.36 1.00 -14.49
C SER A 35 3.06 0.27 -13.36
N ILE A 36 2.77 0.67 -12.12
CA ILE A 36 3.24 0.00 -10.92
C ILE A 36 2.23 0.24 -9.80
N ASP A 37 1.92 -0.80 -9.06
CA ASP A 37 1.00 -0.79 -7.93
C ASP A 37 1.61 -1.49 -6.71
N ALA A 38 1.22 -1.02 -5.53
CA ALA A 38 1.50 -1.66 -4.25
C ALA A 38 0.20 -1.81 -3.46
N TYR A 39 -0.02 -2.98 -2.88
CA TYR A 39 -1.22 -3.26 -2.09
C TYR A 39 -0.97 -4.40 -1.10
N ILE A 40 -1.81 -4.48 -0.07
CA ILE A 40 -1.84 -5.62 0.83
C ILE A 40 -2.96 -6.58 0.44
N SER A 41 -2.70 -7.89 0.48
CA SER A 41 -3.77 -8.89 0.43
C SER A 41 -4.34 -9.04 1.82
N GLY A 42 -5.40 -8.25 2.12
CA GLY A 42 -6.12 -8.38 3.39
C GLY A 42 -6.90 -9.68 3.45
N SER A 43 -6.62 -10.52 4.45
CA SER A 43 -7.40 -11.72 4.77
C SER A 43 -7.51 -11.86 6.28
N VAL A 44 -8.32 -12.82 6.75
CA VAL A 44 -8.41 -13.14 8.18
C VAL A 44 -7.07 -13.66 8.71
N ASP A 45 -6.35 -14.41 7.88
CA ASP A 45 -5.00 -14.90 8.15
C ASP A 45 -3.93 -13.94 7.66
N ALA A 46 -2.66 -14.31 7.88
CA ALA A 46 -1.52 -13.53 7.42
C ALA A 46 -1.56 -13.32 5.89
N GLY A 47 -1.50 -12.07 5.49
CA GLY A 47 -1.47 -11.67 4.07
C GLY A 47 -0.06 -11.37 3.58
N LEU A 48 0.02 -10.85 2.35
CA LEU A 48 1.24 -10.44 1.70
C LEU A 48 1.17 -8.96 1.33
N PHE A 49 2.32 -8.29 1.38
CA PHE A 49 2.50 -7.00 0.73
C PHE A 49 2.97 -7.24 -0.71
N HIS A 50 2.18 -6.79 -1.66
CA HIS A 50 2.44 -6.98 -3.08
C HIS A 50 2.95 -5.68 -3.71
N ILE A 51 3.94 -5.81 -4.58
CA ILE A 51 4.32 -4.77 -5.53
C ILE A 51 4.32 -5.42 -6.91
N SER A 52 3.49 -4.91 -7.80
CA SER A 52 3.33 -5.41 -9.16
C SER A 52 3.57 -4.29 -10.15
N GLY A 53 4.45 -4.50 -11.13
CA GLY A 53 4.80 -3.47 -12.09
C GLY A 53 5.06 -4.01 -13.48
N LYS A 54 4.76 -3.19 -14.49
CA LYS A 54 5.08 -3.45 -15.89
C LYS A 54 6.20 -2.51 -16.32
N PRO A 55 7.44 -3.00 -16.50
CA PRO A 55 8.54 -2.17 -16.97
C PRO A 55 8.24 -1.53 -18.33
N SER A 56 8.79 -0.35 -18.57
CA SER A 56 8.74 0.33 -19.86
C SER A 56 9.60 -0.38 -20.91
N ALA A 57 9.33 -0.13 -22.19
CA ALA A 57 10.11 -0.71 -23.27
C ALA A 57 11.60 -0.32 -23.15
N GLY A 58 12.48 -1.30 -23.24
CA GLY A 58 13.94 -1.11 -23.13
C GLY A 58 14.49 -1.14 -21.69
N VAL A 59 13.64 -1.21 -20.67
CA VAL A 59 14.07 -1.37 -19.28
C VAL A 59 14.21 -2.85 -18.94
N THR A 60 15.35 -3.25 -18.38
CA THR A 60 15.56 -4.63 -17.95
C THR A 60 14.83 -4.91 -16.63
N LEU A 61 14.56 -6.17 -16.34
CA LEU A 61 13.89 -6.56 -15.10
C LEU A 61 14.76 -6.26 -13.87
N GLU A 62 16.06 -6.37 -14.01
CA GLU A 62 17.04 -6.07 -12.96
C GLU A 62 17.09 -4.56 -12.65
N GLN A 63 17.01 -3.70 -13.68
CA GLN A 63 16.89 -2.25 -13.51
C GLN A 63 15.58 -1.87 -12.82
N ALA A 64 14.48 -2.50 -13.22
CA ALA A 64 13.17 -2.30 -12.65
C ALA A 64 13.15 -2.71 -11.16
N GLU A 65 13.68 -3.89 -10.82
CA GLU A 65 13.82 -4.35 -9.43
C GLU A 65 14.66 -3.39 -8.60
N ALA A 66 15.84 -3.00 -9.09
CA ALA A 66 16.74 -2.09 -8.36
C ALA A 66 16.05 -0.77 -8.02
N ALA A 67 15.27 -0.21 -8.96
CA ALA A 67 14.54 1.02 -8.74
C ALA A 67 13.42 0.89 -7.68
N VAL A 68 12.72 -0.26 -7.64
CA VAL A 68 11.74 -0.53 -6.58
C VAL A 68 12.43 -0.67 -5.23
N ARG A 69 13.53 -1.40 -5.16
CA ARG A 69 14.31 -1.57 -3.91
C ARG A 69 14.78 -0.24 -3.36
N GLU A 70 15.28 0.67 -4.22
CA GLU A 70 15.67 2.03 -3.82
C GLU A 70 14.52 2.77 -3.11
N GLU A 71 13.30 2.71 -3.67
CA GLU A 71 12.13 3.37 -3.05
C GLU A 71 11.73 2.72 -1.72
N LEU A 72 11.86 1.38 -1.60
CA LEU A 72 11.58 0.67 -0.35
C LEU A 72 12.63 0.96 0.72
N GLU A 73 13.91 1.10 0.33
CA GLU A 73 14.99 1.48 1.24
C GLU A 73 14.80 2.89 1.80
N LEU A 74 14.34 3.83 0.99
CA LEU A 74 14.01 5.18 1.45
C LEU A 74 12.92 5.15 2.54
N LEU A 75 11.89 4.31 2.39
CA LEU A 75 10.85 4.15 3.42
C LEU A 75 11.36 3.54 4.73
N GLN A 76 12.43 2.76 4.69
CA GLN A 76 13.06 2.21 5.88
C GLN A 76 13.97 3.22 6.60
N GLN A 77 14.51 4.19 5.86
CA GLN A 77 15.48 5.16 6.36
C GLN A 77 14.83 6.47 6.79
N GLU A 78 13.87 6.96 6.02
CA GLU A 78 13.25 8.26 6.19
C GLU A 78 11.81 8.13 6.71
N LEU A 79 11.37 9.13 7.46
CA LEU A 79 9.96 9.25 7.82
C LEU A 79 9.16 9.74 6.61
N VAL A 80 7.93 9.26 6.49
CA VAL A 80 6.96 9.81 5.56
C VAL A 80 6.63 11.24 6.00
N ASP A 81 6.62 12.17 5.06
CA ASP A 81 6.26 13.55 5.31
C ASP A 81 4.84 13.68 5.87
N GLU A 82 4.64 14.60 6.81
CA GLU A 82 3.36 14.79 7.48
C GLU A 82 2.23 15.13 6.49
N GLN A 83 2.50 15.97 5.49
CA GLN A 83 1.50 16.33 4.48
C GLN A 83 1.15 15.13 3.59
N GLU A 84 2.12 14.29 3.27
CA GLU A 84 1.90 13.06 2.51
C GLU A 84 1.06 12.07 3.31
N LEU A 85 1.36 11.87 4.58
CA LEU A 85 0.60 11.01 5.49
C LEU A 85 -0.84 11.51 5.66
N GLU A 86 -1.03 12.79 5.94
CA GLU A 86 -2.35 13.40 6.07
C GLU A 86 -3.17 13.31 4.78
N LYS A 87 -2.55 13.48 3.62
CA LYS A 87 -3.23 13.29 2.33
C LYS A 87 -3.80 11.88 2.20
N VAL A 88 -3.04 10.85 2.56
CA VAL A 88 -3.48 9.44 2.48
C VAL A 88 -4.62 9.19 3.47
N LYS A 89 -4.48 9.64 4.73
CA LYS A 89 -5.53 9.52 5.75
C LYS A 89 -6.84 10.21 5.32
N ASN A 90 -6.75 11.43 4.80
CA ASN A 90 -7.91 12.18 4.30
C ASN A 90 -8.60 11.46 3.13
N LYS A 91 -7.82 10.84 2.24
CA LYS A 91 -8.36 10.06 1.13
C LYS A 91 -9.10 8.82 1.64
N PHE A 92 -8.53 8.09 2.59
CA PHE A 92 -9.18 6.94 3.22
C PHE A 92 -10.51 7.35 3.86
N GLU A 93 -10.50 8.37 4.72
CA GLU A 93 -11.70 8.85 5.40
C GLU A 93 -12.79 9.27 4.40
N SER A 94 -12.41 10.02 3.36
CA SER A 94 -13.34 10.39 2.28
C SER A 94 -13.95 9.18 1.61
N THR A 95 -13.14 8.16 1.30
CA THR A 95 -13.61 6.92 0.68
C THR A 95 -14.59 6.18 1.58
N GLN A 96 -14.34 6.13 2.89
CA GLN A 96 -15.25 5.53 3.86
C GLN A 96 -16.58 6.28 3.95
N ILE A 97 -16.53 7.62 4.02
CA ILE A 97 -17.74 8.45 4.09
C ILE A 97 -18.61 8.24 2.85
N PHE A 98 -18.00 8.30 1.66
CA PHE A 98 -18.74 8.08 0.40
C PHE A 98 -19.21 6.63 0.24
N GLY A 99 -18.42 5.65 0.68
CA GLY A 99 -18.80 4.23 0.69
C GLY A 99 -20.06 3.95 1.53
N ASN A 100 -20.20 4.66 2.64
CA ASN A 100 -21.33 4.50 3.59
C ASN A 100 -22.62 5.16 3.10
N ILE A 101 -22.64 5.88 1.99
CA ILE A 101 -23.88 6.34 1.34
C ILE A 101 -24.68 5.15 0.77
N ASN A 102 -24.01 4.08 0.40
CA ASN A 102 -24.65 2.87 -0.13
C ASN A 102 -25.00 1.90 1.01
N TYR A 103 -26.30 1.67 1.22
CA TYR A 103 -26.78 0.77 2.28
C TYR A 103 -26.27 -0.67 2.15
N LEU A 104 -26.06 -1.17 0.92
CA LEU A 104 -25.50 -2.50 0.73
C LEU A 104 -24.05 -2.58 1.21
N ASN A 105 -23.26 -1.53 0.95
CA ASN A 105 -21.89 -1.46 1.46
C ASN A 105 -21.88 -1.43 3.00
N VAL A 106 -22.75 -0.63 3.62
CA VAL A 106 -22.86 -0.57 5.07
C VAL A 106 -23.23 -1.94 5.64
N ALA A 107 -24.25 -2.61 5.07
CA ALA A 107 -24.68 -3.94 5.51
C ALA A 107 -23.55 -4.98 5.37
N THR A 108 -22.84 -4.96 4.25
CA THR A 108 -21.70 -5.86 4.01
C THR A 108 -20.57 -5.61 5.00
N ASN A 109 -20.23 -4.35 5.24
CA ASN A 109 -19.19 -3.98 6.20
C ASN A 109 -19.58 -4.38 7.63
N LEU A 110 -20.81 -4.11 8.07
CA LEU A 110 -21.28 -4.54 9.37
C LEU A 110 -21.20 -6.07 9.54
N ALA A 111 -21.65 -6.84 8.54
CA ALA A 111 -21.55 -8.28 8.57
C ALA A 111 -20.08 -8.77 8.62
N TRP A 112 -19.18 -8.09 7.92
CA TRP A 112 -17.75 -8.40 7.95
C TRP A 112 -17.14 -8.11 9.33
N TYR A 113 -17.45 -6.96 9.91
CA TYR A 113 -16.96 -6.62 11.26
C TYR A 113 -17.52 -7.56 12.32
N GLU A 114 -18.79 -7.98 12.21
CA GLU A 114 -19.36 -8.97 13.12
C GLU A 114 -18.65 -10.33 13.01
N LEU A 115 -18.28 -10.75 11.79
CA LEU A 115 -17.50 -11.97 11.57
C LEU A 115 -16.11 -11.90 12.20
N LEU A 116 -15.45 -10.73 12.15
CA LEU A 116 -14.11 -10.52 12.70
C LEU A 116 -14.10 -10.28 14.22
N GLY A 117 -15.23 -9.94 14.81
CA GLY A 117 -15.32 -9.66 16.24
C GLY A 117 -16.61 -8.96 16.62
N ARG A 118 -16.76 -7.67 16.30
CA ARG A 118 -17.92 -6.86 16.68
C ARG A 118 -18.26 -5.84 15.60
N ALA A 119 -19.53 -5.78 15.19
CA ALA A 119 -20.03 -4.80 14.21
C ALA A 119 -19.74 -3.34 14.60
N GLU A 120 -19.76 -3.02 15.90
CA GLU A 120 -19.47 -1.69 16.46
C GLU A 120 -18.02 -1.23 16.15
N ASP A 121 -17.10 -2.12 15.86
CA ASP A 121 -15.71 -1.78 15.54
C ASP A 121 -15.57 -1.09 14.18
N MET A 122 -16.60 -1.18 13.32
CA MET A 122 -16.68 -0.42 12.08
C MET A 122 -16.63 1.11 12.32
N GLU A 123 -17.25 1.60 13.38
CA GLU A 123 -17.26 3.04 13.71
C GLU A 123 -15.86 3.56 14.13
N LYS A 124 -15.00 2.67 14.63
CA LYS A 124 -13.65 3.01 15.09
C LYS A 124 -12.58 2.94 13.99
N GLU A 125 -12.94 2.51 12.79
CA GLU A 125 -11.98 2.25 11.75
C GLU A 125 -11.24 3.51 11.31
N VAL A 126 -11.96 4.60 11.09
CA VAL A 126 -11.38 5.90 10.75
C VAL A 126 -10.38 6.37 11.82
N ASP A 127 -10.72 6.24 13.10
CA ASP A 127 -9.83 6.61 14.20
C ASP A 127 -8.56 5.76 14.21
N ARG A 128 -8.64 4.47 13.90
CA ARG A 128 -7.48 3.57 13.78
C ARG A 128 -6.55 4.01 12.67
N TYR A 129 -7.07 4.36 11.48
CA TYR A 129 -6.26 4.93 10.40
C TYR A 129 -5.67 6.29 10.78
N ARG A 130 -6.46 7.16 11.42
CA ARG A 130 -5.99 8.46 11.90
C ARG A 130 -4.87 8.36 12.93
N SER A 131 -4.88 7.32 13.76
CA SER A 131 -3.86 7.10 14.80
C SER A 131 -2.50 6.62 14.28
N VAL A 132 -2.39 6.20 13.02
CA VAL A 132 -1.12 5.73 12.45
C VAL A 132 -0.12 6.88 12.35
N THR A 133 1.12 6.65 12.78
CA THR A 133 2.20 7.66 12.73
C THR A 133 3.26 7.34 11.68
N ALA A 134 4.05 8.33 11.30
CA ALA A 134 5.16 8.15 10.35
C ALA A 134 6.22 7.17 10.90
N GLU A 135 6.43 7.13 12.23
CA GLU A 135 7.33 6.18 12.88
C GLU A 135 6.83 4.74 12.75
N GLN A 136 5.52 4.52 12.89
CA GLN A 136 4.92 3.21 12.67
C GLN A 136 5.07 2.76 11.22
N LEU A 137 4.88 3.66 10.24
CA LEU A 137 5.11 3.34 8.82
C LEU A 137 6.56 2.91 8.57
N ARG A 138 7.53 3.64 9.12
CA ARG A 138 8.94 3.26 9.01
C ARG A 138 9.23 1.93 9.70
N ALA A 139 8.67 1.68 10.88
CA ALA A 139 8.87 0.44 11.62
C ALA A 139 8.35 -0.78 10.84
N VAL A 140 7.13 -0.70 10.25
CA VAL A 140 6.59 -1.78 9.42
C VAL A 140 7.37 -1.94 8.12
N ALA A 141 7.84 -0.86 7.49
CA ALA A 141 8.72 -0.93 6.32
C ALA A 141 10.04 -1.66 6.65
N GLN A 142 10.67 -1.33 7.78
CA GLN A 142 11.89 -2.00 8.26
C GLN A 142 11.67 -3.48 8.56
N SER A 143 10.51 -3.87 9.07
CA SER A 143 10.20 -5.28 9.36
C SER A 143 9.92 -6.08 8.09
N ALA A 144 9.17 -5.52 7.14
CA ALA A 144 8.64 -6.22 5.98
C ALA A 144 9.58 -6.23 4.77
N PHE A 145 10.23 -5.09 4.47
CA PHE A 145 10.99 -4.93 3.22
C PHE A 145 12.44 -5.39 3.30
N ARG A 146 12.74 -6.29 4.23
CA ARG A 146 14.05 -6.94 4.28
C ARG A 146 14.24 -7.86 3.07
N LYS A 147 15.45 -7.93 2.56
CA LYS A 147 15.76 -8.73 1.36
C LYS A 147 15.38 -10.22 1.52
N GLU A 148 15.56 -10.74 2.74
CA GLU A 148 15.29 -12.14 3.09
C GLU A 148 13.79 -12.44 3.22
N ASN A 149 12.95 -11.40 3.33
CA ASN A 149 11.52 -11.51 3.54
C ASN A 149 10.71 -11.35 2.25
N GLY A 150 11.35 -11.28 1.11
CA GLY A 150 10.71 -11.03 -0.17
C GLY A 150 10.95 -12.13 -1.20
N VAL A 151 9.94 -12.34 -2.05
CA VAL A 151 10.04 -13.19 -3.25
C VAL A 151 9.80 -12.30 -4.47
N ILE A 152 10.64 -12.45 -5.49
CA ILE A 152 10.53 -11.71 -6.75
C ILE A 152 10.22 -12.68 -7.87
N LEU A 153 9.17 -12.36 -8.62
CA LEU A 153 8.74 -13.11 -9.79
C LEU A 153 8.94 -12.28 -11.05
N TYR A 154 9.78 -12.77 -11.96
CA TYR A 154 9.97 -12.21 -13.28
C TYR A 154 9.06 -12.88 -14.29
N TYR A 155 8.10 -12.14 -14.83
CA TYR A 155 7.22 -12.63 -15.87
C TYR A 155 7.73 -12.18 -17.24
N LYS A 156 8.23 -13.13 -18.03
CA LYS A 156 8.80 -12.88 -19.37
C LYS A 156 7.88 -13.43 -20.46
N LYS A 157 7.72 -12.68 -21.55
CA LYS A 157 7.07 -13.22 -22.75
C LYS A 157 7.90 -14.40 -23.28
N GLN A 158 7.25 -15.52 -23.55
CA GLN A 158 7.89 -16.64 -24.22
C GLN A 158 8.34 -16.19 -25.64
N GLN A 159 9.62 -16.37 -25.93
CA GLN A 159 10.12 -16.19 -27.29
C GLN A 159 9.75 -17.45 -28.08
N ASN A 160 8.92 -17.28 -29.11
CA ASN A 160 8.63 -18.31 -30.11
C ASN A 160 9.74 -18.33 -31.14
#